data_7780c9637f11170f3b5f7db4d42cde14
#
_entry.id   7780c9637f11170f3b5f7db4d42cde14
#
_cell.length_a   1.000
_cell.length_b   1.000
_cell.length_c   1.000
_cell.angle_alpha   90.00
_cell.angle_beta   90.00
_cell.angle_gamma   90.00
#
_symmetry.space_group_name_H-M   'P 1'
#
loop_
_entity.id
_entity.type
_entity.pdbx_description
1 polymer ?
#
loop_
_entity_poly.entity_id
_entity_poly.type
_entity_poly.pdbx_seq_one_letter_code
_entity_poly.pdbx_strand_id
1 'polypeptide(L)'
;MKTIFISKNSSELDELGDFTAKLDFQFDCQSLIRFSPTKFELPLDFDVVFISSIRSVQFLEESSQIDLASCTIACVGNQTSYRIQKMGYKTSFVGSNAGNPFAVSKEFSDWLGTRTVFIPHSNLSLRSIETSIPKRQLRSVAIYETILNGVKIDPKDIYVFTSPSNVDAFHMHNKLPLKAIIIAWGNSTRAALEKYATESHFVLEQGTLEELILILNSLIKS
;
A
#
# COMPACT_ATOMS: atom_id res chain seq x y z
N MET A 1 18.04 -2.42 23.76
CA MET A 1 17.65 -2.65 22.33
C MET A 1 16.15 -2.46 22.23
N LYS A 2 15.69 -1.47 21.45
CA LYS A 2 14.25 -1.23 21.24
C LYS A 2 13.66 -2.25 20.27
N THR A 3 12.41 -2.62 20.47
CA THR A 3 11.68 -3.59 19.64
C THR A 3 10.73 -2.89 18.70
N ILE A 4 10.69 -3.32 17.44
CA ILE A 4 9.85 -2.72 16.38
C ILE A 4 8.96 -3.79 15.75
N PHE A 5 7.66 -3.51 15.68
CA PHE A 5 6.75 -4.25 14.82
C PHE A 5 6.52 -3.48 13.52
N ILE A 6 6.65 -4.16 12.37
CA ILE A 6 6.28 -3.62 11.06
C ILE A 6 5.23 -4.54 10.45
N SER A 7 4.05 -3.99 10.15
CA SER A 7 2.92 -4.75 9.59
C SER A 7 3.12 -5.09 8.10
N LYS A 8 4.28 -5.67 7.77
CA LYS A 8 4.68 -6.08 6.42
C LYS A 8 5.66 -7.24 6.51
N ASN A 9 5.61 -8.18 5.57
CA ASN A 9 6.54 -9.31 5.59
C ASN A 9 7.97 -8.86 5.28
N SER A 10 8.95 -9.50 5.90
CA SER A 10 10.37 -9.21 5.70
C SER A 10 10.79 -9.29 4.23
N SER A 11 10.27 -10.27 3.49
CA SER A 11 10.52 -10.42 2.04
C SER A 11 10.02 -9.26 1.17
N GLU A 12 9.18 -8.39 1.70
CA GLU A 12 8.70 -7.17 1.02
C GLU A 12 9.49 -5.91 1.44
N LEU A 13 10.52 -6.10 2.26
CA LEU A 13 11.37 -5.07 2.87
C LEU A 13 12.86 -5.33 2.55
N ASP A 14 13.15 -5.81 1.33
CA ASP A 14 14.50 -6.26 0.92
C ASP A 14 15.61 -5.26 1.23
N GLU A 15 15.31 -3.95 1.12
CA GLU A 15 16.25 -2.87 1.44
C GLU A 15 16.42 -2.64 2.96
N LEU A 16 15.55 -3.22 3.79
CA LEU A 16 15.67 -3.14 5.25
C LEU A 16 16.77 -4.06 5.78
N GLY A 17 17.08 -5.16 5.06
CA GLY A 17 18.06 -6.15 5.50
C GLY A 17 19.45 -5.58 5.80
N ASP A 18 19.98 -4.76 4.89
CA ASP A 18 21.27 -4.08 5.06
C ASP A 18 21.23 -3.00 6.13
N PHE A 19 20.06 -2.44 6.40
CA PHE A 19 19.85 -1.38 7.36
C PHE A 19 19.61 -1.90 8.78
N THR A 20 18.85 -2.99 8.94
CA THR A 20 18.61 -3.60 10.25
C THR A 20 19.89 -4.07 10.93
N ALA A 21 20.88 -4.50 10.14
CA ALA A 21 22.18 -4.91 10.65
C ALA A 21 23.00 -3.76 11.28
N LYS A 22 22.63 -2.50 11.00
CA LYS A 22 23.32 -1.28 11.47
C LYS A 22 22.60 -0.59 12.63
N LEU A 23 21.37 -1.01 12.96
CA LEU A 23 20.56 -0.40 14.00
C LEU A 23 20.47 -1.31 15.24
N ASP A 24 20.51 -0.69 16.42
CA ASP A 24 20.26 -1.38 17.70
C ASP A 24 18.76 -1.59 17.95
N PHE A 25 18.07 -2.19 16.94
CA PHE A 25 16.66 -2.53 16.99
C PHE A 25 16.43 -4.03 16.71
N GLN A 26 15.46 -4.59 17.42
CA GLN A 26 14.94 -5.91 17.09
C GLN A 26 13.66 -5.75 16.27
N PHE A 27 13.67 -6.23 15.03
CA PHE A 27 12.54 -6.14 14.11
C PHE A 27 11.67 -7.40 14.14
N ASP A 28 10.35 -7.17 14.16
CA ASP A 28 9.30 -8.16 14.00
C ASP A 28 8.46 -7.74 12.79
N CYS A 29 8.69 -8.36 11.63
CA CYS A 29 8.10 -7.99 10.35
C CYS A 29 7.10 -9.05 9.93
N GLN A 30 5.80 -8.74 10.07
CA GLN A 30 4.72 -9.66 9.76
C GLN A 30 3.51 -8.93 9.20
N SER A 31 3.07 -9.30 8.00
CA SER A 31 1.78 -8.84 7.47
C SER A 31 0.62 -9.51 8.21
N LEU A 32 -0.34 -8.71 8.64
CA LEU A 32 -1.56 -9.17 9.32
C LEU A 32 -2.72 -9.36 8.34
N ILE A 33 -2.45 -9.40 7.05
CA ILE A 33 -3.43 -9.62 5.99
C ILE A 33 -2.93 -10.69 5.04
N ARG A 34 -3.89 -11.40 4.43
CA ARG A 34 -3.65 -12.34 3.33
C ARG A 34 -4.40 -11.88 2.10
N PHE A 35 -4.01 -12.40 0.97
CA PHE A 35 -4.65 -12.11 -0.30
C PHE A 35 -5.13 -13.41 -0.95
N SER A 36 -6.29 -13.36 -1.59
CA SER A 36 -6.88 -14.50 -2.32
C SER A 36 -7.47 -14.01 -3.64
N PRO A 37 -7.27 -14.71 -4.76
CA PRO A 37 -7.90 -14.35 -6.02
C PRO A 37 -9.42 -14.47 -5.92
N THR A 38 -10.14 -13.60 -6.66
CA THR A 38 -11.58 -13.72 -6.86
C THR A 38 -11.88 -13.99 -8.33
N LYS A 39 -13.02 -14.61 -8.58
CA LYS A 39 -13.53 -14.66 -9.95
C LYS A 39 -14.01 -13.28 -10.36
N PHE A 40 -13.57 -12.80 -11.50
CA PHE A 40 -13.98 -11.53 -12.07
C PHE A 40 -14.10 -11.64 -13.59
N GLU A 41 -14.85 -10.74 -14.18
CA GLU A 41 -14.90 -10.57 -15.64
C GLU A 41 -14.06 -9.35 -16.01
N LEU A 42 -13.13 -9.55 -16.95
CA LEU A 42 -12.31 -8.45 -17.47
C LEU A 42 -13.18 -7.48 -18.26
N PRO A 43 -13.17 -6.19 -17.99
CA PRO A 43 -13.81 -5.20 -18.85
C PRO A 43 -13.24 -5.25 -20.27
N LEU A 44 -14.10 -5.15 -21.28
CA LEU A 44 -13.67 -5.26 -22.68
C LEU A 44 -13.26 -3.91 -23.29
N ASP A 45 -13.69 -2.80 -22.68
CA ASP A 45 -13.55 -1.44 -23.20
C ASP A 45 -12.78 -0.54 -22.21
N PHE A 46 -11.46 -0.55 -22.27
CA PHE A 46 -10.61 0.39 -21.56
C PHE A 46 -9.34 0.69 -22.36
N ASP A 47 -8.83 1.91 -22.19
CA ASP A 47 -7.60 2.41 -22.83
C ASP A 47 -6.39 2.33 -21.90
N VAL A 48 -6.64 2.37 -20.58
CA VAL A 48 -5.60 2.43 -19.56
C VAL A 48 -5.91 1.46 -18.43
N VAL A 49 -4.89 0.79 -17.89
CA VAL A 49 -4.97 0.06 -16.61
C VAL A 49 -4.30 0.87 -15.52
N PHE A 50 -5.01 1.22 -14.45
CA PHE A 50 -4.43 1.94 -13.32
C PHE A 50 -4.11 1.00 -12.16
N ILE A 51 -2.85 0.91 -11.79
CA ILE A 51 -2.34 0.04 -10.73
C ILE A 51 -2.10 0.85 -9.44
N SER A 52 -2.97 0.66 -8.45
CA SER A 52 -2.82 1.22 -7.11
C SER A 52 -1.97 0.34 -6.17
N SER A 53 -1.81 -0.94 -6.50
CA SER A 53 -1.01 -1.89 -5.74
C SER A 53 -0.39 -2.92 -6.67
N ILE A 54 0.85 -3.31 -6.41
CA ILE A 54 1.54 -4.36 -7.16
C ILE A 54 0.79 -5.71 -7.11
N ARG A 55 -0.02 -5.94 -6.08
CA ARG A 55 -0.90 -7.12 -5.98
C ARG A 55 -1.86 -7.22 -7.15
N SER A 56 -2.36 -6.09 -7.66
CA SER A 56 -3.23 -6.10 -8.84
C SER A 56 -2.51 -6.65 -10.07
N VAL A 57 -1.23 -6.33 -10.27
CA VAL A 57 -0.44 -6.89 -11.37
C VAL A 57 -0.32 -8.40 -11.23
N GLN A 58 0.06 -8.89 -10.04
CA GLN A 58 0.22 -10.32 -9.77
C GLN A 58 -1.06 -11.11 -10.06
N PHE A 59 -2.22 -10.65 -9.56
CA PHE A 59 -3.49 -11.34 -9.78
C PHE A 59 -4.00 -11.22 -11.22
N LEU A 60 -3.69 -10.15 -11.95
CA LEU A 60 -3.98 -10.04 -13.38
C LEU A 60 -3.16 -11.05 -14.19
N GLU A 61 -1.85 -11.18 -13.89
CA GLU A 61 -0.99 -12.20 -14.53
C GLU A 61 -1.49 -13.62 -14.25
N GLU A 62 -1.78 -13.93 -12.98
CA GLU A 62 -2.31 -15.23 -12.56
C GLU A 62 -3.63 -15.58 -13.27
N SER A 63 -4.48 -14.57 -13.53
CA SER A 63 -5.77 -14.78 -14.20
C SER A 63 -5.63 -15.15 -15.67
N SER A 64 -4.52 -14.79 -16.32
CA SER A 64 -4.28 -14.97 -17.76
C SER A 64 -5.37 -14.38 -18.68
N GLN A 65 -6.21 -13.46 -18.17
CA GLN A 65 -7.29 -12.83 -18.95
C GLN A 65 -6.81 -11.60 -19.73
N ILE A 66 -5.63 -11.06 -19.42
CA ILE A 66 -5.10 -9.82 -19.98
C ILE A 66 -3.60 -9.94 -20.27
N ASP A 67 -3.18 -9.44 -21.43
CA ASP A 67 -1.76 -9.22 -21.72
C ASP A 67 -1.35 -7.79 -21.26
N LEU A 68 -0.76 -7.70 -20.09
CA LEU A 68 -0.32 -6.42 -19.53
C LEU A 68 0.79 -5.75 -20.35
N ALA A 69 1.56 -6.51 -21.14
CA ALA A 69 2.62 -5.95 -21.99
C ALA A 69 2.05 -5.08 -23.12
N SER A 70 0.82 -5.38 -23.58
CA SER A 70 0.11 -4.60 -24.58
C SER A 70 -0.66 -3.40 -24.03
N CYS A 71 -0.77 -3.27 -22.68
CA CYS A 71 -1.57 -2.24 -22.04
C CYS A 71 -0.81 -0.93 -21.80
N THR A 72 -1.52 0.18 -21.85
CA THR A 72 -1.06 1.45 -21.26
C THR A 72 -1.22 1.40 -19.76
N ILE A 73 -0.13 1.30 -19.00
CA ILE A 73 -0.16 1.15 -17.54
C ILE A 73 0.10 2.49 -16.88
N ALA A 74 -0.80 2.88 -15.97
CA ALA A 74 -0.66 3.98 -15.03
C ALA A 74 -0.52 3.43 -13.61
N CYS A 75 0.17 4.14 -12.70
CA CYS A 75 0.29 3.70 -11.32
C CYS A 75 0.30 4.85 -10.31
N VAL A 76 0.08 4.49 -9.04
CA VAL A 76 -0.12 5.44 -7.94
C VAL A 76 1.14 6.20 -7.54
N GLY A 77 2.35 5.68 -7.82
CA GLY A 77 3.60 6.35 -7.44
C GLY A 77 4.85 5.55 -7.75
N ASN A 78 6.01 6.15 -7.45
CA ASN A 78 7.33 5.66 -7.85
C ASN A 78 7.64 4.23 -7.38
N GLN A 79 7.32 3.86 -6.16
CA GLN A 79 7.57 2.50 -5.64
C GLN A 79 6.77 1.44 -6.41
N THR A 80 5.50 1.75 -6.74
CA THR A 80 4.69 0.86 -7.56
C THR A 80 5.23 0.77 -8.98
N SER A 81 5.63 1.92 -9.58
CA SER A 81 6.26 1.95 -10.90
C SER A 81 7.53 1.10 -10.96
N TYR A 82 8.43 1.26 -9.99
CA TYR A 82 9.67 0.48 -9.90
C TYR A 82 9.40 -1.04 -9.87
N ARG A 83 8.42 -1.48 -9.07
CA ARG A 83 8.04 -2.90 -9.00
C ARG A 83 7.42 -3.40 -10.29
N ILE A 84 6.57 -2.61 -10.95
CA ILE A 84 6.00 -2.90 -12.28
C ILE A 84 7.12 -3.08 -13.30
N GLN A 85 8.13 -2.20 -13.29
CA GLN A 85 9.28 -2.29 -14.19
C GLN A 85 10.14 -3.53 -13.92
N LYS A 86 10.32 -3.93 -12.66
CA LYS A 86 11.00 -5.19 -12.30
C LYS A 86 10.27 -6.44 -12.81
N MET A 87 8.95 -6.36 -13.02
CA MET A 87 8.16 -7.42 -13.65
C MET A 87 8.19 -7.36 -15.19
N GLY A 88 8.94 -6.41 -15.78
CA GLY A 88 9.13 -6.28 -17.23
C GLY A 88 8.15 -5.34 -17.92
N TYR A 89 7.27 -4.65 -17.19
CA TYR A 89 6.28 -3.75 -17.77
C TYR A 89 6.72 -2.28 -17.73
N LYS A 90 6.14 -1.46 -18.62
CA LYS A 90 6.39 -0.01 -18.67
C LYS A 90 5.20 0.75 -18.10
N THR A 91 5.48 1.83 -17.37
CA THR A 91 4.46 2.76 -16.87
C THR A 91 4.43 4.03 -17.70
N SER A 92 3.24 4.46 -18.11
CA SER A 92 3.01 5.68 -18.91
C SER A 92 2.59 6.87 -18.06
N PHE A 93 2.09 6.62 -16.85
CA PHE A 93 1.80 7.63 -15.84
C PHE A 93 2.23 7.12 -14.46
N VAL A 94 2.84 7.99 -13.69
CA VAL A 94 3.24 7.72 -12.29
C VAL A 94 2.79 8.90 -11.44
N GLY A 95 1.95 8.63 -10.46
CA GLY A 95 1.48 9.67 -9.53
C GLY A 95 2.63 10.28 -8.72
N SER A 96 2.56 11.59 -8.48
CA SER A 96 3.63 12.35 -7.84
C SER A 96 3.72 12.12 -6.32
N ASN A 97 2.61 11.76 -5.67
CA ASN A 97 2.51 11.61 -4.22
C ASN A 97 1.61 10.43 -3.81
N ALA A 98 2.18 9.23 -3.77
CA ALA A 98 1.47 8.01 -3.38
C ALA A 98 0.87 8.07 -1.96
N GLY A 99 1.43 8.87 -1.06
CA GLY A 99 0.92 9.11 0.31
C GLY A 99 -0.38 9.93 0.34
N ASN A 100 -0.72 10.60 -0.77
CA ASN A 100 -1.96 11.35 -0.94
C ASN A 100 -2.73 10.89 -2.19
N PRO A 101 -3.47 9.77 -2.13
CA PRO A 101 -4.17 9.19 -3.29
C PRO A 101 -5.21 10.12 -3.91
N PHE A 102 -5.78 11.07 -3.17
CA PHE A 102 -6.73 12.05 -3.71
C PHE A 102 -6.04 13.06 -4.64
N ALA A 103 -4.83 13.51 -4.30
CA ALA A 103 -4.03 14.35 -5.19
C ALA A 103 -3.67 13.59 -6.47
N VAL A 104 -3.22 12.35 -6.33
CA VAL A 104 -2.93 11.46 -7.48
C VAL A 104 -4.17 11.23 -8.35
N SER A 105 -5.37 11.09 -7.75
CA SER A 105 -6.62 10.96 -8.49
C SER A 105 -6.86 12.14 -9.44
N LYS A 106 -6.60 13.36 -8.97
CA LYS A 106 -6.76 14.58 -9.79
C LYS A 106 -5.70 14.61 -10.91
N GLU A 107 -4.41 14.41 -10.58
CA GLU A 107 -3.33 14.36 -11.58
C GLU A 107 -3.63 13.31 -12.66
N PHE A 108 -4.08 12.14 -12.24
CA PHE A 108 -4.41 11.05 -13.15
C PHE A 108 -5.62 11.38 -14.02
N SER A 109 -6.67 11.99 -13.47
CA SER A 109 -7.85 12.41 -14.23
C SER A 109 -7.48 13.41 -15.33
N ASP A 110 -6.60 14.37 -15.03
CA ASP A 110 -6.12 15.36 -15.99
C ASP A 110 -5.30 14.67 -17.11
N TRP A 111 -4.40 13.73 -16.76
CA TRP A 111 -3.62 12.94 -17.71
C TRP A 111 -4.49 11.98 -18.54
N LEU A 112 -5.50 11.37 -17.92
CA LEU A 112 -6.41 10.41 -18.56
C LEU A 112 -7.18 11.06 -19.70
N GLY A 113 -7.64 12.31 -19.53
CA GLY A 113 -8.41 13.04 -20.51
C GLY A 113 -9.77 12.37 -20.77
N THR A 114 -10.05 12.03 -22.03
CA THR A 114 -11.31 11.38 -22.44
C THR A 114 -11.26 9.85 -22.47
N ARG A 115 -10.09 9.26 -22.20
CA ARG A 115 -9.86 7.80 -22.22
C ARG A 115 -10.64 7.10 -21.13
N THR A 116 -10.87 5.80 -21.32
CA THR A 116 -11.44 4.91 -20.30
C THR A 116 -10.34 4.21 -19.52
N VAL A 117 -10.61 3.93 -18.23
CA VAL A 117 -9.64 3.29 -17.35
C VAL A 117 -10.22 2.08 -16.64
N PHE A 118 -9.47 0.98 -16.66
CA PHE A 118 -9.69 -0.17 -15.80
C PHE A 118 -8.87 -0.03 -14.51
N ILE A 119 -9.53 -0.10 -13.35
CA ILE A 119 -8.91 -0.06 -12.03
C ILE A 119 -9.17 -1.38 -11.32
N PRO A 120 -8.23 -2.34 -11.41
CA PRO A 120 -8.26 -3.56 -10.62
C PRO A 120 -7.93 -3.25 -9.15
N HIS A 121 -8.73 -3.76 -8.22
CA HIS A 121 -8.58 -3.47 -6.80
C HIS A 121 -8.95 -4.67 -5.91
N SER A 122 -8.71 -4.55 -4.59
CA SER A 122 -9.23 -5.51 -3.61
C SER A 122 -10.63 -5.12 -3.14
N ASN A 123 -11.31 -6.08 -2.51
CA ASN A 123 -12.60 -5.86 -1.82
C ASN A 123 -12.55 -4.74 -0.77
N LEU A 124 -11.39 -4.53 -0.10
CA LEU A 124 -11.19 -3.52 0.94
C LEU A 124 -10.56 -2.20 0.42
N SER A 125 -10.50 -2.01 -0.90
CA SER A 125 -9.97 -0.77 -1.48
C SER A 125 -10.82 0.43 -1.08
N LEU A 126 -10.16 1.51 -0.65
CA LEU A 126 -10.80 2.81 -0.37
C LEU A 126 -11.25 3.54 -1.65
N ARG A 127 -10.85 3.07 -2.83
CA ARG A 127 -11.17 3.65 -4.14
C ARG A 127 -10.85 5.14 -4.28
N SER A 128 -9.89 5.63 -3.53
CA SER A 128 -9.53 7.05 -3.50
C SER A 128 -9.10 7.59 -4.86
N ILE A 129 -8.53 6.75 -5.73
CA ILE A 129 -8.13 7.11 -7.10
C ILE A 129 -9.34 7.36 -8.00
N GLU A 130 -10.49 6.78 -7.70
CA GLU A 130 -11.70 6.89 -8.54
C GLU A 130 -12.42 8.24 -8.37
N THR A 131 -12.10 8.99 -7.32
CA THR A 131 -12.89 10.15 -6.89
C THR A 131 -12.95 11.30 -7.89
N SER A 132 -11.93 11.47 -8.72
CA SER A 132 -11.87 12.51 -9.77
C SER A 132 -12.20 11.99 -11.17
N ILE A 133 -12.48 10.69 -11.32
CA ILE A 133 -12.72 10.07 -12.62
C ILE A 133 -14.24 10.02 -12.93
N PRO A 134 -14.69 10.53 -14.07
CA PRO A 134 -16.09 10.42 -14.47
C PRO A 134 -16.54 8.96 -14.55
N LYS A 135 -17.72 8.64 -14.01
CA LYS A 135 -18.24 7.24 -13.98
C LYS A 135 -18.26 6.56 -15.34
N ARG A 136 -18.53 7.31 -16.43
CA ARG A 136 -18.56 6.77 -17.80
C ARG A 136 -17.20 6.24 -18.27
N GLN A 137 -16.09 6.79 -17.73
CA GLN A 137 -14.72 6.40 -18.07
C GLN A 137 -14.17 5.30 -17.15
N LEU A 138 -14.87 4.96 -16.07
CA LEU A 138 -14.38 4.09 -15.02
C LEU A 138 -14.88 2.65 -15.19
N ARG A 139 -13.95 1.70 -15.17
CA ARG A 139 -14.18 0.26 -15.04
C ARG A 139 -13.45 -0.22 -13.80
N SER A 140 -14.16 -0.26 -12.68
CA SER A 140 -13.60 -0.60 -11.36
C SER A 140 -14.05 -2.01 -10.99
N VAL A 141 -13.10 -2.93 -10.80
CA VAL A 141 -13.39 -4.34 -10.56
C VAL A 141 -12.54 -4.88 -9.41
N ALA A 142 -13.19 -5.53 -8.44
CA ALA A 142 -12.50 -6.27 -7.40
C ALA A 142 -12.01 -7.59 -7.97
N ILE A 143 -10.69 -7.76 -8.08
CA ILE A 143 -10.04 -8.94 -8.68
C ILE A 143 -9.39 -9.86 -7.64
N TYR A 144 -9.29 -9.40 -6.39
CA TYR A 144 -8.78 -10.19 -5.26
C TYR A 144 -9.39 -9.72 -3.95
N GLU A 145 -9.34 -10.59 -2.96
CA GLU A 145 -9.72 -10.28 -1.60
C GLU A 145 -8.50 -10.01 -0.72
N THR A 146 -8.61 -8.98 0.10
CA THR A 146 -7.76 -8.77 1.26
C THR A 146 -8.50 -9.35 2.47
N ILE A 147 -7.92 -10.36 3.09
CA ILE A 147 -8.49 -11.07 4.23
C ILE A 147 -7.70 -10.64 5.47
N LEU A 148 -8.40 -10.12 6.46
CA LEU A 148 -7.79 -9.79 7.75
C LEU A 148 -7.38 -11.08 8.45
N ASN A 149 -6.12 -11.18 8.83
CA ASN A 149 -5.53 -12.32 9.49
C ASN A 149 -4.87 -11.86 10.80
N GLY A 150 -5.68 -11.31 11.70
CA GLY A 150 -5.20 -10.84 12.99
C GLY A 150 -4.56 -11.97 13.78
N VAL A 151 -3.35 -11.73 14.26
CA VAL A 151 -2.60 -12.60 15.18
C VAL A 151 -2.21 -11.81 16.40
N LYS A 152 -1.91 -12.49 17.50
CA LYS A 152 -1.41 -11.84 18.71
C LYS A 152 0.05 -11.44 18.52
N ILE A 153 0.35 -10.18 18.77
CA ILE A 153 1.69 -9.60 18.68
C ILE A 153 2.16 -9.28 20.11
N ASP A 154 3.35 -9.72 20.48
CA ASP A 154 3.95 -9.35 21.75
C ASP A 154 4.18 -7.83 21.79
N PRO A 155 4.04 -7.19 22.98
CA PRO A 155 4.24 -5.75 23.10
C PRO A 155 5.60 -5.29 22.56
N LYS A 156 5.59 -4.20 21.79
CA LYS A 156 6.78 -3.57 21.20
C LYS A 156 6.87 -2.09 21.61
N ASP A 157 8.05 -1.52 21.44
CA ASP A 157 8.30 -0.10 21.70
C ASP A 157 7.81 0.78 20.53
N ILE A 158 7.88 0.26 19.31
CA ILE A 158 7.53 0.99 18.10
C ILE A 158 6.63 0.11 17.22
N TYR A 159 5.57 0.69 16.66
CA TYR A 159 4.69 0.05 15.70
C TYR A 159 4.65 0.84 14.39
N VAL A 160 4.92 0.17 13.29
CA VAL A 160 4.84 0.72 11.93
C VAL A 160 3.71 0.04 11.19
N PHE A 161 2.61 0.76 10.96
CA PHE A 161 1.49 0.25 10.18
C PHE A 161 1.61 0.67 8.73
N THR A 162 1.58 -0.30 7.83
CA THR A 162 1.84 -0.09 6.40
C THR A 162 0.57 0.05 5.56
N SER A 163 -0.62 -0.24 6.13
CA SER A 163 -1.92 -0.06 5.46
C SER A 163 -3.08 -0.02 6.46
N PRO A 164 -4.23 0.56 6.06
CA PRO A 164 -5.47 0.52 6.84
C PRO A 164 -5.89 -0.89 7.25
N SER A 165 -5.83 -1.85 6.33
CA SER A 165 -6.24 -3.24 6.60
C SER A 165 -5.34 -3.92 7.65
N ASN A 166 -4.05 -3.58 7.72
CA ASN A 166 -3.17 -4.08 8.78
C ASN A 166 -3.50 -3.46 10.15
N VAL A 167 -3.95 -2.19 10.19
CA VAL A 167 -4.46 -1.57 11.42
C VAL A 167 -5.71 -2.31 11.91
N ASP A 168 -6.67 -2.54 11.02
CA ASP A 168 -7.91 -3.25 11.35
C ASP A 168 -7.60 -4.68 11.84
N ALA A 169 -6.71 -5.41 11.14
CA ALA A 169 -6.31 -6.75 11.52
C ALA A 169 -5.57 -6.80 12.87
N PHE A 170 -4.73 -5.80 13.18
CA PHE A 170 -4.04 -5.71 14.45
C PHE A 170 -5.03 -5.58 15.61
N HIS A 171 -6.01 -4.70 15.49
CA HIS A 171 -6.99 -4.43 16.55
C HIS A 171 -7.99 -5.56 16.79
N MET A 172 -8.03 -6.61 15.93
CA MET A 172 -8.83 -7.81 16.20
C MET A 172 -8.38 -8.53 17.49
N HIS A 173 -7.08 -8.54 17.78
CA HIS A 173 -6.53 -9.32 18.89
C HIS A 173 -5.52 -8.57 19.76
N ASN A 174 -5.20 -7.31 19.45
CA ASN A 174 -4.15 -6.56 20.12
C ASN A 174 -4.62 -5.18 20.56
N LYS A 175 -3.94 -4.65 21.57
CA LYS A 175 -4.03 -3.24 21.99
C LYS A 175 -2.63 -2.66 21.99
N LEU A 176 -2.52 -1.41 21.57
CA LEU A 176 -1.25 -0.70 21.59
C LEU A 176 -0.84 -0.35 23.01
N PRO A 177 0.43 -0.53 23.42
CA PRO A 177 0.93 -0.06 24.70
C PRO A 177 0.88 1.48 24.75
N LEU A 178 0.54 2.04 25.92
CA LEU A 178 0.39 3.49 26.13
C LEU A 178 1.63 4.33 25.77
N LYS A 179 2.81 3.73 25.87
CA LYS A 179 4.10 4.40 25.62
C LYS A 179 4.69 4.06 24.25
N ALA A 180 3.99 3.27 23.45
CA ALA A 180 4.51 2.85 22.14
C ALA A 180 4.52 4.02 21.16
N ILE A 181 5.57 4.09 20.35
CA ILE A 181 5.65 5.05 19.25
C ILE A 181 4.92 4.44 18.04
N ILE A 182 4.00 5.20 17.47
CA ILE A 182 3.16 4.74 16.34
C ILE A 182 3.56 5.52 15.10
N ILE A 183 3.88 4.78 14.03
CA ILE A 183 4.24 5.32 12.72
C ILE A 183 3.23 4.82 11.69
N ALA A 184 2.59 5.74 10.99
CA ALA A 184 1.69 5.43 9.88
C ALA A 184 2.42 5.58 8.55
N TRP A 185 2.27 4.60 7.64
CA TRP A 185 2.90 4.60 6.32
C TRP A 185 2.35 5.68 5.36
N GLY A 186 1.26 6.34 5.72
CA GLY A 186 0.63 7.42 4.98
C GLY A 186 -0.68 7.85 5.59
N ASN A 187 -1.30 8.88 5.02
CA ASN A 187 -2.52 9.50 5.55
C ASN A 187 -3.71 8.55 5.67
N SER A 188 -3.88 7.60 4.75
CA SER A 188 -4.95 6.58 4.83
C SER A 188 -4.76 5.65 6.02
N THR A 189 -3.52 5.31 6.35
CA THR A 189 -3.19 4.48 7.52
C THR A 189 -3.38 5.27 8.82
N ARG A 190 -3.02 6.56 8.84
CA ARG A 190 -3.32 7.45 9.96
C ARG A 190 -4.82 7.50 10.24
N ALA A 191 -5.63 7.76 9.21
CA ALA A 191 -7.08 7.80 9.34
C ALA A 191 -7.68 6.46 9.85
N ALA A 192 -7.05 5.34 9.53
CA ALA A 192 -7.46 4.04 10.08
C ALA A 192 -7.12 3.91 11.58
N LEU A 193 -5.96 4.40 12.02
CA LEU A 193 -5.59 4.43 13.44
C LEU A 193 -6.52 5.31 14.28
N GLU A 194 -6.93 6.46 13.75
CA GLU A 194 -7.87 7.39 14.39
C GLU A 194 -9.22 6.73 14.72
N LYS A 195 -9.69 5.76 13.91
CA LYS A 195 -10.90 4.97 14.21
C LYS A 195 -10.81 4.18 15.52
N TYR A 196 -9.60 3.84 15.94
CA TYR A 196 -9.31 3.13 17.19
C TYR A 196 -8.82 4.08 18.30
N ALA A 197 -9.14 5.37 18.19
CA ALA A 197 -8.70 6.42 19.11
C ALA A 197 -7.17 6.42 19.31
N THR A 198 -6.42 6.11 18.26
CA THR A 198 -4.96 6.05 18.25
C THR A 198 -4.41 7.17 17.39
N GLU A 199 -3.59 8.04 17.99
CA GLU A 199 -2.85 9.06 17.27
C GLU A 199 -1.49 8.50 16.82
N SER A 200 -1.12 8.74 15.55
CA SER A 200 0.20 8.41 15.05
C SER A 200 1.20 9.52 15.39
N HIS A 201 2.37 9.15 15.92
CA HIS A 201 3.45 10.09 16.24
C HIS A 201 4.14 10.60 14.96
N PHE A 202 4.19 9.74 13.93
CA PHE A 202 4.76 10.06 12.62
C PHE A 202 3.88 9.52 11.50
N VAL A 203 3.87 10.24 10.38
CA VAL A 203 3.22 9.83 9.13
C VAL A 203 4.21 10.02 8.00
N LEU A 204 4.45 8.98 7.21
CA LEU A 204 5.32 9.08 6.04
C LEU A 204 4.61 9.89 4.94
N GLU A 205 5.32 10.82 4.30
CA GLU A 205 4.79 11.66 3.23
C GLU A 205 4.78 10.92 1.89
N GLN A 206 5.88 10.24 1.58
CA GLN A 206 6.04 9.47 0.34
C GLN A 206 5.75 7.97 0.52
N GLY A 207 5.63 7.50 1.77
CA GLY A 207 5.42 6.10 2.09
C GLY A 207 6.60 5.24 1.63
N THR A 208 7.82 5.70 1.87
CA THR A 208 9.05 5.00 1.47
C THR A 208 9.81 4.45 2.66
N LEU A 209 10.70 3.50 2.38
CA LEU A 209 11.53 2.89 3.40
C LEU A 209 12.59 3.87 3.90
N GLU A 210 13.10 4.72 3.02
CA GLU A 210 14.08 5.77 3.33
C GLU A 210 13.52 6.75 4.36
N GLU A 211 12.25 7.17 4.22
CA GLU A 211 11.59 8.02 5.23
C GLU A 211 11.48 7.31 6.58
N LEU A 212 11.08 6.02 6.59
CA LEU A 212 11.04 5.23 7.82
C LEU A 212 12.40 5.19 8.49
N ILE A 213 13.47 4.94 7.71
CA ILE A 213 14.86 4.89 8.18
C ILE A 213 15.28 6.21 8.84
N LEU A 214 14.94 7.33 8.23
CA LEU A 214 15.25 8.65 8.81
C LEU A 214 14.55 8.86 10.15
N ILE A 215 13.28 8.48 10.28
CA ILE A 215 12.53 8.55 11.54
C ILE A 215 13.18 7.64 12.59
N LEU A 216 13.46 6.38 12.26
CA LEU A 216 14.06 5.42 13.19
C LEU A 216 15.44 5.91 13.69
N ASN A 217 16.26 6.48 12.79
CA ASN A 217 17.54 7.08 13.19
C ASN A 217 17.39 8.24 14.18
N SER A 218 16.33 9.04 14.05
CA SER A 218 16.08 10.14 15.01
C SER A 218 15.70 9.62 16.39
N LEU A 219 15.02 8.46 16.46
CA LEU A 219 14.57 7.82 17.70
C LEU A 219 15.67 7.06 18.47
N ILE A 220 16.85 6.84 17.84
CA ILE A 220 18.03 6.27 18.52
C ILE A 220 18.77 7.34 19.30
N LYS A 221 18.74 8.60 18.78
CA LYS A 221 19.51 9.72 19.33
C LYS A 221 18.79 10.43 20.49
N SER A 222 17.52 10.10 20.72
CA SER A 222 16.68 10.60 21.82
C SER A 222 16.60 9.59 22.97
#